data_41dd552ed47198dd0a3b898ad1947822
#
_entry.id   41dd552ed47198dd0a3b898ad1947822
#
_cell.length_a   1.000
_cell.length_b   1.000
_cell.length_c   1.000
_cell.angle_alpha   90.00
_cell.angle_beta   90.00
_cell.angle_gamma   90.00
#
_symmetry.space_group_name_H-M   'P 1'
#
loop_
_entity.id
_entity.type
_entity.pdbx_description
1 polymer ?
#
loop_
_entity_poly.entity_id
_entity_poly.type
_entity_poly.pdbx_seq_one_letter_code
_entity_poly.pdbx_strand_id
1 'polypeptide(L)'
;MYRFEKKATLVCAAASLITACCLPLSANVAFAQDSVEAQSIESKADFSSVVSDDLQPDNSSVIKDGWQRDESSGVWYYGKNGKHQTGWLQSGGYWYWLDPANDGAMQTGYFNVTDAGGSTASFYANDGNAATPFGALYQNCWLRNSDGNWFYANAGGDLAAGWFYQDGTWYYLDPATHIMQVGFVDLGSGKYYLDATGAMKTGWILVDGNWYWAYSSGALASSWQTIGGARYYFDPQTFIMFKGRQKIDGRTYIFGDYGLANGWYKDGADWYYCSNGIAATGWKLVNGAWYYLDPASDGKMSVGYLDLGNAAYYLNPNGVMAIGWAQSEDGWYFASESGA
;
A
#
# COMPACT_ATOMS: atom_id res chain seq x y z
N MET A 1 24.35 -13.85 -27.67
CA MET A 1 24.06 -12.51 -28.23
C MET A 1 22.57 -12.46 -28.48
N TYR A 2 21.78 -12.09 -27.47
CA TYR A 2 20.35 -11.84 -27.58
C TYR A 2 20.08 -10.42 -27.11
N ARG A 3 19.60 -9.63 -28.05
CA ARG A 3 19.26 -8.23 -27.94
C ARG A 3 17.82 -8.14 -27.43
N PHE A 4 17.60 -7.69 -26.18
CA PHE A 4 16.28 -7.33 -25.71
C PHE A 4 16.02 -5.86 -26.01
N GLU A 5 15.12 -5.61 -26.95
CA GLU A 5 14.58 -4.29 -27.20
C GLU A 5 13.66 -3.87 -26.05
N LYS A 6 13.95 -2.69 -25.47
CA LYS A 6 13.06 -2.04 -24.52
C LYS A 6 11.84 -1.50 -25.27
N LYS A 7 10.71 -2.19 -25.19
CA LYS A 7 9.42 -1.55 -25.42
C LYS A 7 8.95 -0.96 -24.10
N ALA A 8 9.02 0.36 -24.00
CA ALA A 8 8.33 1.11 -22.97
C ALA A 8 6.83 1.02 -23.26
N THR A 9 6.13 0.15 -22.56
CA THR A 9 4.67 0.15 -22.55
C THR A 9 4.24 1.15 -21.50
N LEU A 10 3.71 2.28 -21.99
CA LEU A 10 2.99 3.26 -21.18
C LEU A 10 1.74 2.56 -20.62
N VAL A 11 1.80 2.14 -19.36
CA VAL A 11 0.62 1.65 -18.66
C VAL A 11 -0.16 2.88 -18.22
N CYS A 12 -1.19 3.23 -18.99
CA CYS A 12 -2.26 4.09 -18.51
C CYS A 12 -2.84 3.44 -17.26
N ALA A 13 -2.70 4.10 -16.13
CA ALA A 13 -3.43 3.77 -14.92
C ALA A 13 -4.92 3.92 -15.19
N ALA A 14 -5.60 2.82 -15.47
CA ALA A 14 -7.03 2.76 -15.37
C ALA A 14 -7.38 2.86 -13.88
N ALA A 15 -7.74 4.06 -13.44
CA ALA A 15 -8.44 4.23 -12.19
C ALA A 15 -9.76 3.46 -12.31
N SER A 16 -9.83 2.25 -11.74
CA SER A 16 -11.11 1.57 -11.54
C SER A 16 -11.92 2.43 -10.58
N LEU A 17 -12.88 3.16 -11.15
CA LEU A 17 -13.96 3.77 -10.38
C LEU A 17 -14.72 2.63 -9.70
N ILE A 18 -14.48 2.43 -8.42
CA ILE A 18 -15.38 1.66 -7.56
C ILE A 18 -16.62 2.55 -7.39
N THR A 19 -17.62 2.32 -8.23
CA THR A 19 -18.93 2.93 -8.07
C THR A 19 -19.59 2.22 -6.89
N ALA A 20 -19.71 2.90 -5.76
CA ALA A 20 -20.43 2.41 -4.59
C ALA A 20 -21.93 2.29 -4.95
N CYS A 21 -22.37 1.08 -5.28
CA CYS A 21 -23.78 0.76 -5.50
C CYS A 21 -24.33 0.15 -4.22
N CYS A 22 -24.94 0.99 -3.37
CA CYS A 22 -25.82 0.52 -2.30
C CYS A 22 -27.19 0.18 -2.90
N LEU A 23 -27.42 -1.10 -3.23
CA LEU A 23 -28.73 -1.60 -3.60
C LEU A 23 -29.40 -2.31 -2.42
N PRO A 24 -30.72 -2.16 -2.20
CA PRO A 24 -31.43 -2.93 -1.20
C PRO A 24 -31.47 -4.42 -1.58
N LEU A 25 -31.22 -5.30 -0.63
CA LEU A 25 -31.33 -6.74 -0.80
C LEU A 25 -32.79 -7.14 -1.05
N SER A 26 -33.18 -7.30 -2.31
CA SER A 26 -34.28 -8.20 -2.68
C SER A 26 -34.13 -8.63 -4.14
N ALA A 27 -34.10 -9.95 -4.34
CA ALA A 27 -34.28 -10.73 -5.57
C ALA A 27 -33.04 -11.02 -6.45
N ASN A 28 -32.79 -12.33 -6.58
CA ASN A 28 -31.94 -12.99 -7.57
C ASN A 28 -32.20 -12.49 -9.00
N VAL A 29 -31.17 -12.04 -9.70
CA VAL A 29 -31.14 -12.05 -11.17
C VAL A 29 -29.74 -12.36 -11.68
N ALA A 30 -29.67 -13.28 -12.63
CA ALA A 30 -28.50 -13.76 -13.33
C ALA A 30 -27.81 -12.65 -14.15
N PHE A 31 -26.46 -12.71 -14.18
CA PHE A 31 -25.65 -11.81 -15.01
C PHE A 31 -25.80 -12.15 -16.49
N ALA A 32 -26.25 -11.17 -17.28
CA ALA A 32 -26.00 -11.08 -18.71
C ALA A 32 -25.20 -9.79 -18.96
N GLN A 33 -24.05 -9.92 -19.63
CA GLN A 33 -23.28 -8.79 -20.14
C GLN A 33 -24.07 -8.16 -21.30
N ASP A 34 -24.39 -6.87 -21.18
CA ASP A 34 -24.54 -6.01 -22.35
C ASP A 34 -24.24 -4.55 -21.97
N SER A 35 -23.45 -3.93 -22.82
CA SER A 35 -23.01 -2.56 -22.80
C SER A 35 -24.17 -1.58 -23.00
N VAL A 36 -24.44 -0.70 -22.02
CA VAL A 36 -25.33 0.44 -22.21
C VAL A 36 -24.67 1.72 -21.70
N GLU A 37 -24.61 2.70 -22.60
CA GLU A 37 -24.15 4.08 -22.38
C GLU A 37 -24.82 4.73 -21.16
N ALA A 38 -23.98 5.43 -20.38
CA ALA A 38 -24.44 6.26 -19.27
C ALA A 38 -25.28 7.45 -19.78
N GLN A 39 -26.57 7.33 -19.70
CA GLN A 39 -27.46 8.50 -19.71
C GLN A 39 -27.67 8.93 -18.26
N SER A 40 -27.29 10.16 -17.97
CA SER A 40 -27.56 10.87 -16.73
C SER A 40 -29.04 11.01 -16.54
N ILE A 41 -29.64 10.25 -15.62
CA ILE A 41 -31.00 10.50 -15.15
C ILE A 41 -30.86 11.30 -13.85
N GLU A 42 -30.97 12.63 -13.95
CA GLU A 42 -31.34 13.48 -12.82
C GLU A 42 -32.78 13.14 -12.42
N SER A 43 -32.96 12.24 -11.45
CA SER A 43 -34.22 12.17 -10.73
C SER A 43 -34.11 13.00 -9.46
N LYS A 44 -34.34 14.30 -9.58
CA LYS A 44 -34.82 15.11 -8.45
C LYS A 44 -36.14 14.50 -8.01
N ALA A 45 -36.12 13.72 -6.93
CA ALA A 45 -37.32 13.46 -6.18
C ALA A 45 -37.74 14.78 -5.57
N ASP A 46 -38.71 15.42 -6.26
CA ASP A 46 -39.32 16.67 -5.83
C ASP A 46 -40.26 16.37 -4.66
N PHE A 47 -39.82 16.63 -3.43
CA PHE A 47 -40.65 16.60 -2.23
C PHE A 47 -41.48 17.90 -2.05
N SER A 48 -41.59 18.74 -3.09
CA SER A 48 -42.25 20.03 -2.99
C SER A 48 -43.75 20.02 -3.33
N SER A 49 -44.42 18.89 -3.53
CA SER A 49 -45.83 18.85 -3.84
C SER A 49 -46.66 18.13 -2.78
N VAL A 50 -46.90 18.75 -1.66
CA VAL A 50 -48.18 18.78 -0.94
C VAL A 50 -48.22 20.05 -0.08
N VAL A 51 -48.55 21.18 -0.64
CA VAL A 51 -49.08 22.31 0.11
C VAL A 51 -50.29 22.84 -0.64
N SER A 52 -51.46 22.55 -0.15
CA SER A 52 -52.63 23.37 -0.43
C SER A 52 -53.18 23.92 0.88
N ASP A 53 -53.07 25.23 0.96
CA ASP A 53 -53.87 26.21 1.71
C ASP A 53 -54.67 25.77 2.95
N ASP A 54 -54.23 26.26 4.14
CA ASP A 54 -55.03 27.23 4.88
C ASP A 54 -54.18 27.91 5.97
N LEU A 55 -54.04 29.22 5.89
CA LEU A 55 -53.30 30.10 6.79
C LEU A 55 -54.14 30.40 8.03
N GLN A 56 -53.66 29.96 9.20
CA GLN A 56 -53.79 30.68 10.49
C GLN A 56 -52.51 30.48 11.26
N PRO A 57 -51.92 31.50 11.87
CA PRO A 57 -50.70 31.36 12.67
C PRO A 57 -51.09 30.84 14.07
N ASP A 58 -51.13 29.52 14.21
CA ASP A 58 -51.15 28.90 15.49
C ASP A 58 -49.70 28.45 15.81
N ASN A 59 -49.09 29.12 16.79
CA ASN A 59 -47.71 29.01 17.18
C ASN A 59 -47.47 27.79 18.10
N SER A 60 -48.17 26.69 17.84
CA SER A 60 -47.86 25.37 18.36
C SER A 60 -47.36 24.52 17.22
N SER A 61 -46.09 24.16 17.19
CA SER A 61 -45.49 23.23 16.25
C SER A 61 -46.12 21.84 16.41
N VAL A 62 -47.26 21.60 15.75
CA VAL A 62 -47.89 20.28 15.76
C VAL A 62 -47.01 19.30 15.05
N ILE A 63 -46.45 18.36 15.83
CA ILE A 63 -45.64 17.26 15.30
C ILE A 63 -46.59 16.33 14.52
N LYS A 64 -46.46 16.32 13.19
CA LYS A 64 -47.21 15.46 12.28
C LYS A 64 -46.56 14.08 12.17
N ASP A 65 -47.35 13.07 11.79
CA ASP A 65 -46.79 11.75 11.50
C ASP A 65 -45.97 11.78 10.22
N GLY A 66 -44.77 11.15 10.24
CA GLY A 66 -43.85 11.06 9.11
C GLY A 66 -42.64 12.00 9.23
N TRP A 67 -41.88 12.09 8.12
CA TRP A 67 -40.69 12.94 8.03
C TRP A 67 -41.05 14.43 8.00
N GLN A 68 -40.34 15.19 8.82
CA GLN A 68 -40.49 16.65 8.94
C GLN A 68 -39.11 17.28 8.96
N ARG A 69 -38.95 18.42 8.31
CA ARG A 69 -37.73 19.22 8.34
C ARG A 69 -38.00 20.52 9.11
N ASP A 70 -37.18 20.80 10.08
CA ASP A 70 -37.18 22.10 10.74
C ASP A 70 -36.56 23.13 9.78
N GLU A 71 -37.33 24.12 9.36
CA GLU A 71 -36.92 25.12 8.38
C GLU A 71 -35.83 26.05 8.89
N SER A 72 -35.70 26.22 10.24
CA SER A 72 -34.75 27.11 10.84
C SER A 72 -33.35 26.46 10.97
N SER A 73 -33.29 25.19 11.37
CA SER A 73 -32.08 24.41 11.56
C SER A 73 -31.73 23.53 10.37
N GLY A 74 -32.70 23.23 9.50
CA GLY A 74 -32.52 22.28 8.41
C GLY A 74 -32.51 20.81 8.84
N VAL A 75 -32.69 20.54 10.13
CA VAL A 75 -32.64 19.19 10.72
C VAL A 75 -33.93 18.41 10.40
N TRP A 76 -33.77 17.12 10.14
CA TRP A 76 -34.91 16.22 9.90
C TRP A 76 -35.28 15.47 11.17
N TYR A 77 -36.57 15.27 11.35
CA TYR A 77 -37.22 14.51 12.42
C TYR A 77 -38.27 13.56 11.86
N TYR A 78 -38.59 12.52 12.59
CA TYR A 78 -39.70 11.64 12.25
C TYR A 78 -40.75 11.68 13.36
N GLY A 79 -41.92 12.23 13.06
CA GLY A 79 -43.04 12.32 13.99
C GLY A 79 -43.91 11.08 13.95
N LYS A 80 -44.47 10.73 15.12
CA LYS A 80 -45.51 9.71 15.26
C LYS A 80 -46.33 9.96 16.50
N ASN A 81 -47.65 10.00 16.37
CA ASN A 81 -48.59 10.27 17.47
C ASN A 81 -48.23 11.55 18.24
N GLY A 82 -47.91 12.63 17.55
CA GLY A 82 -47.59 13.94 18.13
C GLY A 82 -46.27 14.00 18.87
N LYS A 83 -45.33 13.08 18.66
CA LYS A 83 -43.99 13.06 19.28
C LYS A 83 -42.91 12.71 18.23
N HIS A 84 -41.72 13.29 18.39
CA HIS A 84 -40.55 12.85 17.65
C HIS A 84 -40.19 11.42 18.06
N GLN A 85 -39.91 10.58 17.08
CA GLN A 85 -39.35 9.26 17.34
C GLN A 85 -37.84 9.38 17.62
N THR A 86 -37.31 8.44 18.41
CA THR A 86 -35.88 8.37 18.75
C THR A 86 -35.35 6.96 18.54
N GLY A 87 -34.03 6.82 18.36
CA GLY A 87 -33.38 5.55 18.11
C GLY A 87 -33.43 5.10 16.66
N TRP A 88 -33.30 3.80 16.42
CA TRP A 88 -33.31 3.23 15.08
C TRP A 88 -34.70 3.27 14.44
N LEU A 89 -34.79 3.84 13.25
CA LEU A 89 -36.00 3.90 12.43
C LEU A 89 -35.76 3.22 11.08
N GLN A 90 -36.65 2.33 10.66
CA GLN A 90 -36.72 1.84 9.30
C GLN A 90 -37.80 2.54 8.53
N SER A 91 -37.47 3.20 7.42
CA SER A 91 -38.40 3.93 6.57
C SER A 91 -37.98 3.81 5.10
N GLY A 92 -38.93 3.52 4.21
CA GLY A 92 -38.66 3.39 2.77
C GLY A 92 -37.63 2.33 2.39
N GLY A 93 -37.42 1.30 3.24
CA GLY A 93 -36.40 0.27 3.02
C GLY A 93 -34.99 0.61 3.54
N TYR A 94 -34.83 1.78 4.12
CA TYR A 94 -33.55 2.26 4.68
C TYR A 94 -33.62 2.41 6.19
N TRP A 95 -32.43 2.33 6.86
CA TRP A 95 -32.28 2.60 8.28
C TRP A 95 -31.78 4.02 8.51
N TYR A 96 -32.29 4.64 9.60
CA TYR A 96 -31.94 5.98 10.05
C TYR A 96 -31.69 5.95 11.54
N TRP A 97 -30.82 6.81 12.05
CA TRP A 97 -30.61 7.04 13.47
C TRP A 97 -31.21 8.38 13.86
N LEU A 98 -32.18 8.35 14.76
CA LEU A 98 -32.83 9.51 15.34
C LEU A 98 -32.29 9.70 16.76
N ASP A 99 -31.45 10.71 16.97
CA ASP A 99 -30.65 10.87 18.16
C ASP A 99 -31.52 11.13 19.40
N PRO A 100 -31.55 10.23 20.39
CA PRO A 100 -32.33 10.42 21.61
C PRO A 100 -31.85 11.60 22.46
N ALA A 101 -30.59 12.01 22.36
CA ALA A 101 -30.02 13.13 23.10
C ALA A 101 -30.42 14.49 22.50
N ASN A 102 -30.88 14.50 21.23
CA ASN A 102 -31.26 15.71 20.50
C ASN A 102 -32.69 15.62 19.98
N ASP A 103 -33.62 15.20 20.82
CA ASP A 103 -35.06 15.14 20.55
C ASP A 103 -35.45 14.41 19.24
N GLY A 104 -34.67 13.38 18.87
CA GLY A 104 -34.90 12.61 17.66
C GLY A 104 -34.38 13.26 16.38
N ALA A 105 -33.43 14.17 16.46
CA ALA A 105 -32.72 14.73 15.31
C ALA A 105 -32.06 13.62 14.49
N MET A 106 -32.35 13.55 13.19
CA MET A 106 -31.76 12.56 12.28
C MET A 106 -30.27 12.82 12.13
N GLN A 107 -29.45 11.79 12.39
CA GLN A 107 -28.00 11.86 12.22
C GLN A 107 -27.59 11.67 10.75
N THR A 108 -26.51 12.38 10.35
CA THR A 108 -25.86 12.29 9.05
C THR A 108 -24.34 12.26 9.24
N GLY A 109 -23.61 11.74 8.25
CA GLY A 109 -22.17 11.60 8.38
C GLY A 109 -21.76 10.53 9.39
N TYR A 110 -20.60 10.71 10.02
CA TYR A 110 -20.07 9.80 11.03
C TYR A 110 -20.71 10.06 12.40
N PHE A 111 -21.18 9.01 13.07
CA PHE A 111 -21.71 9.08 14.44
C PHE A 111 -21.51 7.77 15.19
N ASN A 112 -21.62 7.84 16.52
CA ASN A 112 -21.50 6.70 17.40
C ASN A 112 -22.85 6.42 18.09
N VAL A 113 -23.13 5.13 18.28
CA VAL A 113 -24.27 4.67 19.06
C VAL A 113 -23.77 3.76 20.15
N THR A 114 -24.11 4.09 21.40
CA THR A 114 -23.81 3.25 22.56
C THR A 114 -25.08 2.51 22.97
N ASP A 115 -25.01 1.19 23.07
CA ASP A 115 -26.12 0.36 23.50
C ASP A 115 -26.33 0.40 25.01
N ALA A 116 -27.42 -0.23 25.48
CA ALA A 116 -27.74 -0.30 26.89
C ALA A 116 -26.70 -1.09 27.72
N GLY A 117 -25.87 -1.89 27.08
CA GLY A 117 -24.76 -2.63 27.69
C GLY A 117 -23.47 -1.83 27.79
N GLY A 118 -23.44 -0.60 27.24
CA GLY A 118 -22.26 0.26 27.22
C GLY A 118 -21.31 0.00 26.05
N SER A 119 -21.66 -0.88 25.11
CA SER A 119 -20.87 -1.11 23.89
C SER A 119 -21.15 -0.02 22.86
N THR A 120 -20.10 0.56 22.29
CA THR A 120 -20.21 1.62 21.28
C THR A 120 -19.84 1.08 19.90
N ALA A 121 -20.70 1.34 18.92
CA ALA A 121 -20.44 1.08 17.50
C ALA A 121 -20.48 2.40 16.73
N SER A 122 -19.67 2.48 15.68
CA SER A 122 -19.58 3.64 14.78
C SER A 122 -20.34 3.37 13.50
N PHE A 123 -20.99 4.39 13.00
CA PHE A 123 -21.85 4.33 11.80
C PHE A 123 -21.58 5.52 10.88
N TYR A 124 -22.02 5.40 9.63
CA TYR A 124 -22.04 6.51 8.69
C TYR A 124 -23.38 6.54 7.95
N ALA A 125 -24.09 7.65 8.05
CA ALA A 125 -25.30 7.90 7.29
C ALA A 125 -25.05 8.92 6.16
N ASN A 126 -25.78 8.81 5.06
CA ASN A 126 -25.59 9.67 3.90
C ASN A 126 -25.74 11.15 4.28
N ASP A 127 -24.70 11.93 4.04
CA ASP A 127 -24.60 13.36 4.29
C ASP A 127 -24.80 14.22 3.02
N GLY A 128 -25.31 13.60 1.93
CA GLY A 128 -25.60 14.25 0.66
C GLY A 128 -24.72 13.81 -0.52
N ASN A 129 -23.83 12.82 -0.30
CA ASN A 129 -22.82 12.43 -1.31
C ASN A 129 -23.15 11.14 -2.08
N ALA A 130 -24.34 10.54 -1.95
CA ALA A 130 -24.61 9.25 -2.55
C ALA A 130 -26.00 9.13 -3.17
N ALA A 131 -26.19 8.02 -3.90
CA ALA A 131 -27.46 7.61 -4.50
C ALA A 131 -28.51 7.13 -3.48
N THR A 132 -28.15 6.96 -2.20
CA THR A 132 -29.07 6.63 -1.11
C THR A 132 -29.76 7.89 -0.59
N PRO A 133 -30.96 7.79 0.02
CA PRO A 133 -31.62 8.94 0.61
C PRO A 133 -30.74 9.63 1.67
N PHE A 134 -30.88 10.95 1.78
CA PHE A 134 -30.17 11.75 2.80
C PHE A 134 -30.49 11.22 4.19
N GLY A 135 -29.48 11.02 5.02
CA GLY A 135 -29.59 10.44 6.35
C GLY A 135 -29.70 8.91 6.39
N ALA A 136 -29.84 8.24 5.23
CA ALA A 136 -29.88 6.78 5.19
C ALA A 136 -28.54 6.17 5.56
N LEU A 137 -28.59 5.13 6.41
CA LEU A 137 -27.41 4.38 6.85
C LEU A 137 -26.77 3.62 5.69
N TYR A 138 -25.48 3.73 5.52
CA TYR A 138 -24.71 2.84 4.62
C TYR A 138 -24.66 1.44 5.21
N GLN A 139 -24.81 0.43 4.37
CA GLN A 139 -24.74 -0.98 4.75
C GLN A 139 -24.07 -1.81 3.65
N ASN A 140 -23.19 -2.72 4.04
CA ASN A 140 -22.51 -3.68 3.17
C ASN A 140 -21.85 -3.04 1.95
N CYS A 141 -21.19 -1.89 2.15
CA CYS A 141 -20.56 -1.16 1.04
C CYS A 141 -19.38 -0.29 1.50
N TRP A 142 -18.50 -0.01 0.54
CA TRP A 142 -17.52 1.05 0.65
C TRP A 142 -18.21 2.41 0.51
N LEU A 143 -17.78 3.37 1.31
CA LEU A 143 -18.22 4.76 1.22
C LEU A 143 -17.01 5.69 1.35
N ARG A 144 -17.17 6.89 0.80
CA ARG A 144 -16.15 7.93 0.87
C ARG A 144 -16.78 9.22 1.38
N ASN A 145 -16.17 9.82 2.41
CA ASN A 145 -16.66 11.10 2.94
C ASN A 145 -16.18 12.30 2.11
N SER A 146 -16.64 13.49 2.45
CA SER A 146 -16.27 14.76 1.80
C SER A 146 -14.76 15.06 1.87
N ASP A 147 -14.07 14.58 2.90
CA ASP A 147 -12.62 14.74 3.07
C ASP A 147 -11.80 13.78 2.22
N GLY A 148 -12.48 12.87 1.53
CA GLY A 148 -11.84 11.88 0.68
C GLY A 148 -11.43 10.59 1.38
N ASN A 149 -11.78 10.40 2.65
CA ASN A 149 -11.50 9.20 3.42
C ASN A 149 -12.45 8.06 3.06
N TRP A 150 -11.91 6.83 2.99
CA TRP A 150 -12.68 5.63 2.74
C TRP A 150 -13.01 4.88 4.01
N PHE A 151 -14.23 4.36 4.09
CA PHE A 151 -14.75 3.51 5.15
C PHE A 151 -15.46 2.30 4.53
N TYR A 152 -15.65 1.25 5.32
CA TYR A 152 -16.52 0.15 4.95
C TYR A 152 -17.61 -0.03 5.98
N ALA A 153 -18.88 0.03 5.55
CA ALA A 153 -20.02 -0.29 6.39
C ALA A 153 -20.37 -1.76 6.27
N ASN A 154 -20.38 -2.48 7.39
CA ASN A 154 -20.79 -3.88 7.46
C ASN A 154 -22.29 -4.07 7.13
N ALA A 155 -22.76 -5.31 7.06
CA ALA A 155 -24.16 -5.61 6.78
C ALA A 155 -25.12 -5.01 7.84
N GLY A 156 -24.67 -4.87 9.09
CA GLY A 156 -25.39 -4.19 10.17
C GLY A 156 -25.36 -2.66 10.08
N GLY A 157 -24.51 -2.09 9.21
CA GLY A 157 -24.27 -0.66 9.08
C GLY A 157 -23.14 -0.14 9.98
N ASP A 158 -22.67 -0.92 10.92
CA ASP A 158 -21.50 -0.59 11.72
C ASP A 158 -20.24 -0.52 10.85
N LEU A 159 -19.34 0.41 11.15
CA LEU A 159 -18.11 0.58 10.39
C LEU A 159 -17.09 -0.50 10.76
N ALA A 160 -16.47 -1.09 9.75
CA ALA A 160 -15.37 -2.04 9.91
C ALA A 160 -14.17 -1.38 10.58
N ALA A 161 -13.41 -2.16 11.36
CA ALA A 161 -12.21 -1.75 12.06
C ALA A 161 -11.15 -2.86 12.06
N GLY A 162 -9.86 -2.49 12.03
CA GLY A 162 -8.77 -3.44 11.96
C GLY A 162 -8.62 -4.08 10.58
N TRP A 163 -8.13 -5.31 10.55
CA TRP A 163 -7.99 -6.07 9.31
C TRP A 163 -9.34 -6.46 8.73
N PHE A 164 -9.57 -6.12 7.49
CA PHE A 164 -10.80 -6.38 6.76
C PHE A 164 -10.51 -7.11 5.45
N TYR A 165 -11.19 -8.24 5.22
CA TYR A 165 -11.03 -9.04 4.01
C TYR A 165 -12.26 -8.99 3.14
N GLN A 166 -12.10 -8.58 1.88
CA GLN A 166 -13.19 -8.56 0.90
C GLN A 166 -12.65 -8.88 -0.50
N ASP A 167 -13.38 -9.71 -1.22
CA ASP A 167 -13.14 -10.05 -2.63
C ASP A 167 -11.67 -10.48 -2.91
N GLY A 168 -11.10 -11.30 -2.01
CA GLY A 168 -9.73 -11.80 -2.16
C GLY A 168 -8.63 -10.84 -1.70
N THR A 169 -9.00 -9.67 -1.16
CA THR A 169 -8.07 -8.59 -0.80
C THR A 169 -8.19 -8.23 0.69
N TRP A 170 -7.05 -8.03 1.33
CA TRP A 170 -6.98 -7.50 2.69
C TRP A 170 -6.82 -5.97 2.68
N TYR A 171 -7.55 -5.33 3.56
CA TYR A 171 -7.51 -3.90 3.87
C TYR A 171 -7.29 -3.70 5.36
N TYR A 172 -6.85 -2.54 5.76
CA TYR A 172 -6.77 -2.16 7.16
C TYR A 172 -7.52 -0.86 7.41
N LEU A 173 -8.55 -0.94 8.27
CA LEU A 173 -9.32 0.22 8.73
C LEU A 173 -8.80 0.58 10.13
N ASP A 174 -8.37 1.80 10.33
CA ASP A 174 -7.88 2.25 11.63
C ASP A 174 -8.93 2.06 12.72
N PRO A 175 -8.64 1.36 13.82
CA PRO A 175 -9.66 1.04 14.83
C PRO A 175 -10.26 2.24 15.57
N ALA A 176 -9.57 3.39 15.59
CA ALA A 176 -10.05 4.59 16.27
C ALA A 176 -10.87 5.49 15.32
N THR A 177 -10.50 5.56 14.05
CA THR A 177 -11.11 6.46 13.07
C THR A 177 -11.96 5.74 12.03
N HIS A 178 -11.84 4.41 11.91
CA HIS A 178 -12.44 3.56 10.87
C HIS A 178 -12.00 3.90 9.44
N ILE A 179 -11.01 4.78 9.28
CA ILE A 179 -10.50 5.21 7.98
C ILE A 179 -9.61 4.11 7.40
N MET A 180 -9.85 3.74 6.14
CA MET A 180 -8.99 2.84 5.38
C MET A 180 -7.58 3.41 5.26
N GLN A 181 -6.58 2.62 5.65
CA GLN A 181 -5.19 3.03 5.60
C GLN A 181 -4.56 2.73 4.24
N VAL A 182 -3.55 3.55 3.87
CA VAL A 182 -2.71 3.40 2.68
C VAL A 182 -1.25 3.65 3.04
N GLY A 183 -0.32 3.14 2.23
CA GLY A 183 1.11 3.27 2.51
C GLY A 183 1.60 2.30 3.58
N PHE A 184 2.64 2.69 4.31
CA PHE A 184 3.20 1.87 5.39
C PHE A 184 2.40 2.02 6.68
N VAL A 185 1.98 0.89 7.24
CA VAL A 185 1.25 0.82 8.52
C VAL A 185 2.04 -0.03 9.50
N ASP A 186 2.35 0.54 10.66
CA ASP A 186 3.00 -0.14 11.77
C ASP A 186 1.98 -0.47 12.86
N LEU A 187 1.77 -1.76 13.09
CA LEU A 187 0.79 -2.25 14.07
C LEU A 187 1.45 -2.74 15.37
N GLY A 188 2.77 -2.51 15.54
CA GLY A 188 3.53 -3.04 16.68
C GLY A 188 3.82 -4.54 16.58
N SER A 189 2.90 -5.34 16.08
CA SER A 189 3.09 -6.77 15.79
C SER A 189 3.77 -7.03 14.44
N GLY A 190 3.83 -6.02 13.57
CA GLY A 190 4.42 -6.05 12.24
C GLY A 190 4.16 -4.78 11.46
N LYS A 191 5.01 -4.52 10.47
CA LYS A 191 4.82 -3.43 9.52
C LYS A 191 4.30 -3.99 8.20
N TYR A 192 3.37 -3.29 7.57
CA TYR A 192 2.66 -3.70 6.36
C TYR A 192 2.71 -2.58 5.33
N TYR A 193 2.48 -2.91 4.06
CA TYR A 193 2.29 -1.92 3.01
C TYR A 193 0.96 -2.14 2.29
N LEU A 194 0.16 -1.09 2.26
CA LEU A 194 -1.13 -1.00 1.58
C LEU A 194 -0.95 -0.06 0.38
N ASP A 195 -1.32 -0.47 -0.80
CA ASP A 195 -1.19 0.39 -1.99
C ASP A 195 -2.19 1.56 -1.96
N ALA A 196 -2.18 2.40 -3.01
CA ALA A 196 -3.05 3.57 -3.09
C ALA A 196 -4.56 3.22 -3.12
N THR A 197 -4.91 1.96 -3.35
CA THR A 197 -6.29 1.46 -3.27
C THR A 197 -6.65 0.90 -1.90
N GLY A 198 -5.70 0.91 -0.95
CA GLY A 198 -5.82 0.28 0.37
C GLY A 198 -5.52 -1.22 0.38
N ALA A 199 -5.21 -1.82 -0.77
CA ALA A 199 -4.95 -3.25 -0.87
C ALA A 199 -3.59 -3.63 -0.25
N MET A 200 -3.58 -4.57 0.70
CA MET A 200 -2.36 -5.11 1.31
C MET A 200 -1.50 -5.81 0.26
N LYS A 201 -0.23 -5.47 0.22
CA LYS A 201 0.74 -6.07 -0.70
C LYS A 201 1.51 -7.23 -0.07
N THR A 202 1.83 -8.21 -0.90
CA THR A 202 2.69 -9.36 -0.57
C THR A 202 3.76 -9.54 -1.63
N GLY A 203 4.85 -10.24 -1.31
CA GLY A 203 5.98 -10.42 -2.23
C GLY A 203 6.86 -9.17 -2.35
N TRP A 204 7.46 -8.97 -3.52
CA TRP A 204 8.32 -7.82 -3.78
C TRP A 204 7.52 -6.53 -3.95
N ILE A 205 7.94 -5.48 -3.24
CA ILE A 205 7.31 -4.16 -3.22
C ILE A 205 8.36 -3.11 -3.52
N LEU A 206 8.11 -2.24 -4.50
CA LEU A 206 8.97 -1.10 -4.83
C LEU A 206 8.25 0.20 -4.49
N VAL A 207 8.83 0.97 -3.56
CA VAL A 207 8.31 2.28 -3.15
C VAL A 207 9.47 3.27 -3.13
N ASP A 208 9.33 4.38 -3.82
CA ASP A 208 10.34 5.47 -3.88
C ASP A 208 11.77 4.98 -4.20
N GLY A 209 11.88 4.00 -5.12
CA GLY A 209 13.16 3.40 -5.52
C GLY A 209 13.74 2.37 -4.55
N ASN A 210 13.10 2.14 -3.41
CA ASN A 210 13.51 1.16 -2.41
C ASN A 210 12.71 -0.13 -2.53
N TRP A 211 13.39 -1.28 -2.41
CA TRP A 211 12.76 -2.59 -2.43
C TRP A 211 12.48 -3.08 -1.01
N TYR A 212 11.31 -3.68 -0.86
CA TYR A 212 10.83 -4.37 0.33
C TYR A 212 10.34 -5.77 -0.04
N TRP A 213 10.28 -6.64 0.93
CA TRP A 213 9.64 -7.95 0.79
C TRP A 213 8.58 -8.13 1.85
N ALA A 214 7.36 -8.48 1.46
CA ALA A 214 6.29 -8.87 2.38
C ALA A 214 6.01 -10.37 2.28
N TYR A 215 5.86 -11.03 3.43
CA TYR A 215 5.42 -12.42 3.50
C TYR A 215 4.00 -12.57 2.98
N SER A 216 3.53 -13.82 2.85
CA SER A 216 2.13 -14.10 2.49
C SER A 216 1.12 -13.56 3.53
N SER A 217 1.55 -13.33 4.76
CA SER A 217 0.78 -12.64 5.80
C SER A 217 0.68 -11.13 5.60
N GLY A 218 1.40 -10.55 4.65
CA GLY A 218 1.53 -9.10 4.43
C GLY A 218 2.62 -8.43 5.26
N ALA A 219 3.13 -9.06 6.33
CA ALA A 219 4.16 -8.48 7.17
C ALA A 219 5.47 -8.29 6.40
N LEU A 220 6.09 -7.11 6.51
CA LEU A 220 7.38 -6.82 5.88
C LEU A 220 8.50 -7.62 6.53
N ALA A 221 9.38 -8.16 5.70
CA ALA A 221 10.56 -8.88 6.13
C ALA A 221 11.63 -7.91 6.65
N SER A 222 12.36 -8.36 7.67
CA SER A 222 13.54 -7.70 8.21
C SER A 222 14.68 -8.71 8.38
N SER A 223 15.90 -8.22 8.49
CA SER A 223 17.10 -9.06 8.65
C SER A 223 17.33 -10.01 7.47
N TRP A 224 18.01 -11.14 7.71
CA TRP A 224 18.36 -12.10 6.67
C TRP A 224 17.14 -12.87 6.16
N GLN A 225 16.97 -12.92 4.84
CA GLN A 225 15.92 -13.68 4.16
C GLN A 225 16.49 -14.49 3.00
N THR A 226 15.89 -15.65 2.72
CA THR A 226 16.15 -16.43 1.51
C THR A 226 14.90 -16.44 0.66
N ILE A 227 14.97 -15.83 -0.52
CA ILE A 227 13.82 -15.64 -1.42
C ILE A 227 14.23 -16.15 -2.80
N GLY A 228 13.51 -17.13 -3.33
CA GLY A 228 13.82 -17.73 -4.63
C GLY A 228 15.24 -18.34 -4.72
N GLY A 229 15.78 -18.82 -3.60
CA GLY A 229 17.14 -19.39 -3.53
C GLY A 229 18.27 -18.36 -3.38
N ALA A 230 18.01 -17.07 -3.52
CA ALA A 230 18.95 -15.99 -3.26
C ALA A 230 18.81 -15.44 -1.84
N ARG A 231 19.91 -14.99 -1.26
CA ARG A 231 19.95 -14.48 0.11
C ARG A 231 20.00 -12.95 0.10
N TYR A 232 19.09 -12.34 0.83
CA TYR A 232 18.90 -10.89 0.98
C TYR A 232 19.03 -10.46 2.42
N TYR A 233 19.25 -9.18 2.64
CA TYR A 233 19.13 -8.56 3.95
C TYR A 233 18.26 -7.33 3.86
N PHE A 234 17.28 -7.24 4.78
CA PHE A 234 16.43 -6.09 4.93
C PHE A 234 16.76 -5.39 6.24
N ASP A 235 16.95 -4.08 6.18
CA ASP A 235 17.26 -3.30 7.37
C ASP A 235 16.18 -3.46 8.45
N PRO A 236 16.53 -3.81 9.69
CA PRO A 236 15.53 -4.07 10.73
C PRO A 236 14.68 -2.86 11.16
N GLN A 237 15.12 -1.65 10.84
CA GLN A 237 14.43 -0.40 11.23
C GLN A 237 13.62 0.16 10.07
N THR A 238 14.20 0.19 8.87
CA THR A 238 13.57 0.76 7.67
C THR A 238 12.87 -0.28 6.80
N PHE A 239 13.20 -1.59 6.96
CA PHE A 239 12.73 -2.72 6.13
C PHE A 239 13.18 -2.64 4.67
N ILE A 240 14.09 -1.73 4.35
CA ILE A 240 14.65 -1.56 3.00
C ILE A 240 15.64 -2.67 2.70
N MET A 241 15.56 -3.24 1.50
CA MET A 241 16.54 -4.22 1.00
C MET A 241 17.92 -3.58 0.84
N PHE A 242 18.95 -4.19 1.41
CA PHE A 242 20.31 -3.74 1.25
C PHE A 242 20.84 -3.96 -0.17
N LYS A 243 21.60 -2.97 -0.66
CA LYS A 243 22.35 -2.99 -1.91
C LYS A 243 23.78 -2.49 -1.67
N GLY A 244 24.68 -2.88 -2.56
CA GLY A 244 26.08 -2.45 -2.46
C GLY A 244 26.82 -3.07 -1.28
N ARG A 245 27.81 -2.37 -0.78
CA ARG A 245 28.65 -2.81 0.35
C ARG A 245 27.99 -2.38 1.66
N GLN A 246 27.71 -3.36 2.52
CA GLN A 246 27.04 -3.15 3.81
C GLN A 246 27.75 -3.91 4.91
N LYS A 247 27.85 -3.31 6.10
CA LYS A 247 28.41 -3.94 7.28
C LYS A 247 27.30 -4.47 8.18
N ILE A 248 27.28 -5.79 8.38
CA ILE A 248 26.29 -6.49 9.21
C ILE A 248 27.06 -7.30 10.24
N ASP A 249 26.79 -7.09 11.52
CA ASP A 249 27.44 -7.78 12.65
C ASP A 249 28.98 -7.76 12.56
N GLY A 250 29.54 -6.60 12.18
CA GLY A 250 30.96 -6.40 12.07
C GLY A 250 31.60 -6.93 10.79
N ARG A 251 30.89 -7.65 9.93
CA ARG A 251 31.36 -8.22 8.67
C ARG A 251 30.81 -7.46 7.47
N THR A 252 31.66 -7.17 6.49
CA THR A 252 31.25 -6.53 5.24
C THR A 252 30.67 -7.57 4.27
N TYR A 253 29.47 -7.27 3.76
CA TYR A 253 28.81 -8.02 2.69
C TYR A 253 28.58 -7.12 1.48
N ILE A 254 28.56 -7.74 0.31
CA ILE A 254 28.25 -7.07 -0.96
C ILE A 254 26.94 -7.65 -1.50
N PHE A 255 25.96 -6.78 -1.75
CA PHE A 255 24.67 -7.11 -2.31
C PHE A 255 24.56 -6.57 -3.73
N GLY A 256 24.22 -7.43 -4.68
CA GLY A 256 23.79 -7.06 -6.01
C GLY A 256 22.29 -6.77 -6.07
N ASP A 257 21.74 -6.66 -7.28
CA ASP A 257 20.31 -6.44 -7.47
C ASP A 257 19.44 -7.66 -7.07
N TYR A 258 20.05 -8.84 -7.03
CA TYR A 258 19.38 -10.12 -6.75
C TYR A 258 19.92 -10.78 -5.48
N GLY A 259 20.18 -10.01 -4.44
CA GLY A 259 20.70 -10.49 -3.16
C GLY A 259 22.22 -10.48 -3.08
N LEU A 260 22.80 -11.35 -2.24
CA LEU A 260 24.26 -11.46 -2.07
C LEU A 260 24.97 -11.65 -3.40
N ALA A 261 25.99 -10.83 -3.66
CA ALA A 261 26.78 -10.89 -4.88
C ALA A 261 27.56 -12.21 -5.00
N ASN A 262 27.58 -12.78 -6.19
CA ASN A 262 28.37 -13.95 -6.56
C ASN A 262 29.09 -13.68 -7.89
N GLY A 263 30.37 -14.04 -7.97
CA GLY A 263 31.22 -13.71 -9.12
C GLY A 263 31.68 -12.25 -9.09
N TRP A 264 31.94 -11.70 -10.28
CA TRP A 264 32.38 -10.32 -10.41
C TRP A 264 31.29 -9.32 -10.08
N TYR A 265 31.61 -8.38 -9.21
CA TYR A 265 30.75 -7.27 -8.79
C TYR A 265 31.49 -5.95 -8.98
N LYS A 266 30.81 -4.96 -9.59
CA LYS A 266 31.33 -3.62 -9.81
C LYS A 266 30.70 -2.63 -8.82
N ASP A 267 31.52 -1.93 -8.05
CA ASP A 267 31.10 -0.86 -7.14
C ASP A 267 31.78 0.45 -7.56
N GLY A 268 31.05 1.34 -8.19
CA GLY A 268 31.62 2.53 -8.80
C GLY A 268 32.66 2.19 -9.89
N ALA A 269 33.91 2.55 -9.67
CA ALA A 269 35.02 2.23 -10.55
C ALA A 269 35.70 0.89 -10.21
N ASP A 270 35.45 0.34 -9.02
CA ASP A 270 36.17 -0.77 -8.44
C ASP A 270 35.48 -2.12 -8.71
N TRP A 271 36.28 -3.16 -8.92
CA TRP A 271 35.81 -4.51 -9.11
C TRP A 271 36.16 -5.41 -7.94
N TYR A 272 35.26 -6.31 -7.59
CA TYR A 272 35.39 -7.32 -6.54
C TYR A 272 34.98 -8.68 -7.09
N TYR A 273 35.59 -9.75 -6.59
CA TYR A 273 35.10 -11.10 -6.87
C TYR A 273 34.47 -11.69 -5.62
N CYS A 274 33.18 -11.97 -5.65
CA CYS A 274 32.39 -12.33 -4.48
C CYS A 274 31.98 -13.81 -4.48
N SER A 275 31.89 -14.36 -3.28
CA SER A 275 31.21 -15.62 -3.00
C SER A 275 30.28 -15.42 -1.81
N ASN A 276 28.98 -15.62 -2.02
CA ASN A 276 27.95 -15.35 -1.01
C ASN A 276 28.11 -13.96 -0.36
N GLY A 277 28.33 -12.94 -1.18
CA GLY A 277 28.48 -11.55 -0.75
C GLY A 277 29.81 -11.22 -0.09
N ILE A 278 30.72 -12.16 0.06
CA ILE A 278 32.04 -11.91 0.64
C ILE A 278 33.05 -11.75 -0.50
N ALA A 279 33.74 -10.62 -0.52
CA ALA A 279 34.84 -10.38 -1.45
C ALA A 279 35.99 -11.32 -1.15
N ALA A 280 36.51 -11.98 -2.19
CA ALA A 280 37.72 -12.74 -2.11
C ALA A 280 38.93 -11.80 -1.97
N THR A 281 40.02 -12.28 -1.37
CA THR A 281 41.29 -11.54 -1.22
C THR A 281 42.47 -12.40 -1.67
N GLY A 282 43.56 -11.76 -2.07
CA GLY A 282 44.72 -12.42 -2.62
C GLY A 282 44.56 -12.91 -4.04
N TRP A 283 45.38 -13.87 -4.46
CA TRP A 283 45.35 -14.44 -5.81
C TRP A 283 44.09 -15.26 -6.04
N LYS A 284 43.42 -15.02 -7.17
CA LYS A 284 42.17 -15.70 -7.56
C LYS A 284 42.23 -16.12 -9.03
N LEU A 285 42.11 -17.42 -9.27
CA LEU A 285 41.91 -17.94 -10.64
C LEU A 285 40.44 -17.90 -11.01
N VAL A 286 40.11 -17.21 -12.10
CA VAL A 286 38.76 -17.13 -12.65
C VAL A 286 38.80 -17.37 -14.15
N ASN A 287 38.11 -18.39 -14.63
CA ASN A 287 38.06 -18.77 -16.05
C ASN A 287 39.44 -18.87 -16.72
N GLY A 288 40.42 -19.43 -16.02
CA GLY A 288 41.79 -19.63 -16.52
C GLY A 288 42.69 -18.40 -16.46
N ALA A 289 42.23 -17.26 -15.95
CA ALA A 289 43.01 -16.04 -15.76
C ALA A 289 43.21 -15.75 -14.27
N TRP A 290 44.42 -15.32 -13.90
CA TRP A 290 44.78 -14.93 -12.54
C TRP A 290 44.48 -13.43 -12.32
N TYR A 291 43.94 -13.13 -11.17
CA TYR A 291 43.64 -11.79 -10.64
C TYR A 291 44.19 -11.66 -9.25
N TYR A 292 44.60 -10.46 -8.84
CA TYR A 292 44.93 -10.16 -7.46
C TYR A 292 43.87 -9.25 -6.85
N LEU A 293 43.32 -9.68 -5.74
CA LEU A 293 42.26 -9.00 -4.99
C LEU A 293 42.87 -8.48 -3.71
N ASP A 294 43.10 -7.19 -3.61
CA ASP A 294 43.95 -6.58 -2.58
C ASP A 294 43.33 -6.73 -1.17
N PRO A 295 44.00 -7.47 -0.25
CA PRO A 295 43.49 -7.61 1.13
C PRO A 295 43.45 -6.29 1.91
N ALA A 296 44.31 -5.32 1.60
CA ALA A 296 44.37 -4.03 2.27
C ALA A 296 43.21 -3.10 1.85
N SER A 297 42.61 -3.40 0.69
CA SER A 297 41.46 -2.67 0.12
C SER A 297 40.20 -3.54 0.08
N ASP A 298 39.99 -4.43 1.07
CA ASP A 298 38.83 -5.30 1.24
C ASP A 298 38.50 -6.14 -0.01
N GLY A 299 39.52 -6.59 -0.77
CA GLY A 299 39.33 -7.43 -1.95
C GLY A 299 39.08 -6.66 -3.25
N LYS A 300 39.44 -5.38 -3.33
CA LYS A 300 39.46 -4.64 -4.58
C LYS A 300 40.40 -5.26 -5.58
N MET A 301 39.98 -5.44 -6.82
CA MET A 301 40.80 -5.95 -7.92
C MET A 301 41.95 -4.97 -8.21
N SER A 302 43.17 -5.45 -8.17
CA SER A 302 44.36 -4.69 -8.52
C SER A 302 44.54 -4.58 -10.02
N VAL A 303 45.09 -3.46 -10.48
CA VAL A 303 45.50 -3.19 -11.86
C VAL A 303 46.87 -2.50 -11.86
N GLY A 304 47.66 -2.67 -12.93
CA GLY A 304 49.00 -2.09 -13.02
C GLY A 304 50.08 -2.87 -12.28
N TYR A 305 51.16 -2.17 -11.87
CA TYR A 305 52.28 -2.77 -11.15
C TYR A 305 51.88 -3.16 -9.73
N LEU A 306 52.21 -4.38 -9.32
CA LEU A 306 51.93 -4.95 -8.00
C LEU A 306 53.20 -5.54 -7.42
N ASP A 307 53.73 -4.94 -6.36
CA ASP A 307 54.85 -5.48 -5.59
C ASP A 307 54.30 -6.15 -4.32
N LEU A 308 54.59 -7.44 -4.17
CA LEU A 308 54.24 -8.22 -2.97
C LEU A 308 55.48 -8.47 -2.05
N GLY A 309 56.59 -7.79 -2.32
CA GLY A 309 57.83 -7.89 -1.52
C GLY A 309 58.73 -9.07 -1.87
N ASN A 310 58.13 -10.22 -2.19
CA ASN A 310 58.85 -11.42 -2.64
C ASN A 310 58.87 -11.60 -4.15
N ALA A 311 57.95 -10.97 -4.85
CA ALA A 311 57.84 -10.92 -6.30
C ALA A 311 56.97 -9.76 -6.74
N ALA A 312 57.23 -9.22 -7.94
CA ALA A 312 56.44 -8.17 -8.56
C ALA A 312 55.65 -8.73 -9.75
N TYR A 313 54.47 -8.21 -9.98
CA TYR A 313 53.55 -8.65 -11.01
C TYR A 313 53.00 -7.44 -11.77
N TYR A 314 52.52 -7.69 -12.97
CA TYR A 314 51.74 -6.68 -13.72
C TYR A 314 50.34 -7.18 -14.01
N LEU A 315 49.32 -6.43 -13.55
CA LEU A 315 47.92 -6.69 -13.82
C LEU A 315 47.45 -5.75 -14.96
N ASN A 316 46.96 -6.31 -16.04
CA ASN A 316 46.42 -5.56 -17.15
C ASN A 316 45.27 -4.64 -16.69
N PRO A 317 44.85 -3.63 -17.48
CA PRO A 317 43.68 -2.77 -17.13
C PRO A 317 42.38 -3.53 -16.84
N ASN A 318 42.25 -4.76 -17.33
CA ASN A 318 41.12 -5.65 -17.04
C ASN A 318 41.34 -6.53 -15.80
N GLY A 319 42.45 -6.32 -15.07
CA GLY A 319 42.84 -7.05 -13.86
C GLY A 319 43.54 -8.38 -14.09
N VAL A 320 43.64 -8.87 -15.32
CA VAL A 320 44.32 -10.16 -15.62
C VAL A 320 45.81 -10.02 -15.45
N MET A 321 46.40 -10.94 -14.71
CA MET A 321 47.87 -11.04 -14.55
C MET A 321 48.54 -11.23 -15.93
N ALA A 322 49.47 -10.39 -16.26
CA ALA A 322 50.25 -10.48 -17.48
C ALA A 322 51.25 -11.64 -17.45
N ILE A 323 51.49 -12.27 -18.57
CA ILE A 323 52.54 -13.23 -18.85
C ILE A 323 53.26 -12.76 -20.13
N GLY A 324 54.57 -12.76 -20.17
CA GLY A 324 55.34 -12.20 -21.25
C GLY A 324 55.44 -10.68 -21.22
N TRP A 325 55.45 -10.01 -22.37
CA TRP A 325 55.59 -8.56 -22.43
C TRP A 325 54.27 -7.85 -22.11
N ALA A 326 54.30 -6.90 -21.16
CA ALA A 326 53.22 -6.02 -20.81
C ALA A 326 53.64 -4.56 -20.92
N GLN A 327 52.79 -3.71 -21.51
CA GLN A 327 53.02 -2.29 -21.64
C GLN A 327 52.23 -1.48 -20.60
N SER A 328 52.93 -0.59 -19.88
CA SER A 328 52.33 0.42 -19.01
C SER A 328 52.64 1.82 -19.51
N GLU A 329 52.10 2.83 -18.83
CA GLU A 329 52.46 4.24 -19.08
C GLU A 329 53.96 4.51 -18.83
N ASP A 330 54.56 3.79 -17.88
CA ASP A 330 55.97 3.95 -17.46
C ASP A 330 56.95 3.13 -18.32
N GLY A 331 56.48 2.25 -19.21
CA GLY A 331 57.34 1.42 -20.05
C GLY A 331 56.87 -0.01 -20.24
N TRP A 332 57.82 -0.86 -20.64
CA TRP A 332 57.58 -2.29 -20.89
C TRP A 332 58.10 -3.13 -19.73
N TYR A 333 57.31 -4.07 -19.30
CA TYR A 333 57.61 -5.10 -18.33
C TYR A 333 57.59 -6.47 -18.98
N PHE A 334 58.48 -7.36 -18.52
CA PHE A 334 58.45 -8.75 -18.92
C PHE A 334 58.14 -9.62 -17.72
N ALA A 335 57.01 -10.31 -17.73
CA ALA A 335 56.58 -11.26 -16.72
C ALA A 335 56.92 -12.69 -17.15
N SER A 336 57.42 -13.49 -16.23
CA SER A 336 57.70 -14.92 -16.45
C SER A 336 56.39 -15.70 -16.72
N GLU A 337 56.51 -17.01 -17.00
CA GLU A 337 55.33 -17.90 -17.10
C GLU A 337 54.56 -17.98 -15.79
N SER A 338 55.19 -17.71 -14.63
CA SER A 338 54.50 -17.59 -13.34
C SER A 338 53.85 -16.21 -13.13
N GLY A 339 54.05 -15.26 -14.04
CA GLY A 339 53.56 -13.88 -13.95
C GLY A 339 54.51 -12.95 -13.15
N ALA A 340 55.55 -13.48 -12.56
CA ALA A 340 56.53 -12.71 -11.77
C ALA A 340 57.64 -12.11 -12.63
#